data_ffbecacdfd9be4baed70573476b74ad5
#
_entry.id   ffbecacdfd9be4baed70573476b74ad5
#
_cell.length_a   1.000
_cell.length_b   1.000
_cell.length_c   1.000
_cell.angle_alpha   90.00
_cell.angle_beta   90.00
_cell.angle_gamma   90.00
#
_symmetry.space_group_name_H-M   'P 1'
#
loop_
_entity.id
_entity.type
_entity.pdbx_description
1 polymer ?
#
loop_
_entity_poly.entity_id
_entity_poly.type
_entity_poly.pdbx_seq_one_letter_code
_entity_poly.pdbx_strand_id
1 'polypeptide(L)'
;IIETAENDINEVSGGQLQRACICRSMINNPKMLFADEPTGALNRASSDEVIGELAGLNRDGTTILLVTHDVKVAASCSRVLYLVDGCIAGQYNLEQEKPEADRRERERAISSWLLDMGW
;
A
#
# COMPACT_ATOMS: atom_id res chain seq x y z
N ILE A 1 10.79 -9.62 11.84
CA ILE A 1 9.73 -9.22 12.77
C ILE A 1 9.84 -9.94 14.11
N ILE A 2 10.15 -11.24 14.12
CA ILE A 2 10.40 -11.99 15.36
C ILE A 2 11.57 -11.36 16.13
N GLU A 3 12.63 -10.96 15.45
CA GLU A 3 13.76 -10.25 16.06
C GLU A 3 13.32 -8.93 16.67
N THR A 4 12.40 -8.22 16.01
CA THR A 4 11.87 -6.95 16.48
C THR A 4 11.01 -7.11 17.74
N ALA A 5 10.30 -8.23 17.89
CA ALA A 5 9.41 -8.47 19.03
C ALA A 5 10.14 -8.53 20.37
N GLU A 6 11.45 -8.85 20.37
CA GLU A 6 12.26 -8.91 21.58
C GLU A 6 12.92 -7.56 21.93
N ASN A 7 12.85 -6.58 21.03
CA ASN A 7 13.43 -5.27 21.24
C ASN A 7 12.47 -4.33 21.99
N ASP A 8 13.03 -3.36 22.70
CA ASP A 8 12.25 -2.26 23.24
C ASP A 8 11.63 -1.49 22.07
N ILE A 9 10.34 -1.13 22.20
CA ILE A 9 9.60 -0.42 21.15
C ILE A 9 10.29 0.90 20.75
N ASN A 10 11.04 1.52 21.64
CA ASN A 10 11.78 2.76 21.38
C ASN A 10 13.02 2.54 20.52
N GLU A 11 13.48 1.29 20.37
CA GLU A 11 14.66 0.93 19.60
C GLU A 11 14.34 0.51 18.18
N VAL A 12 13.07 0.26 17.85
CA VAL A 12 12.68 -0.19 16.51
C VAL A 12 12.49 1.00 15.57
N SER A 13 12.81 0.81 14.29
CA SER A 13 12.55 1.81 13.25
C SER A 13 11.07 1.92 12.96
N GLY A 14 10.65 3.03 12.31
CA GLY A 14 9.27 3.22 11.85
C GLY A 14 8.79 2.10 10.94
N GLY A 15 9.64 1.63 10.03
CA GLY A 15 9.32 0.52 9.12
C GLY A 15 9.17 -0.80 9.86
N GLN A 16 10.05 -1.09 10.82
CA GLN A 16 9.95 -2.28 11.66
C GLN A 16 8.67 -2.27 12.50
N LEU A 17 8.33 -1.12 13.08
CA LEU A 17 7.10 -0.96 13.85
C LEU A 17 5.87 -1.20 12.99
N GLN A 18 5.86 -0.65 11.77
CA GLN A 18 4.76 -0.83 10.83
C GLN A 18 4.60 -2.30 10.42
N ARG A 19 5.71 -3.00 10.14
CA ARG A 19 5.68 -4.43 9.84
C ARG A 19 5.20 -5.27 11.01
N ALA A 20 5.58 -4.92 12.23
CA ALA A 20 5.08 -5.57 13.44
C ALA A 20 3.56 -5.41 13.58
N CYS A 21 3.03 -4.23 13.28
CA CYS A 21 1.59 -3.98 13.27
C CYS A 21 0.88 -4.83 12.21
N ILE A 22 1.46 -4.98 11.03
CA ILE A 22 0.92 -5.83 9.96
C ILE A 22 0.86 -7.28 10.44
N CYS A 23 1.93 -7.81 11.02
CA CYS A 23 1.96 -9.16 11.57
C CYS A 23 0.90 -9.39 12.64
N ARG A 24 0.75 -8.41 13.54
CA ARG A 24 -0.28 -8.46 14.58
C ARG A 24 -1.69 -8.54 13.96
N SER A 25 -1.94 -7.78 12.91
CA SER A 25 -3.22 -7.80 12.19
C SER A 25 -3.50 -9.15 11.56
N MET A 26 -2.47 -9.93 11.23
CA MET A 26 -2.58 -11.21 10.54
C MET A 26 -2.72 -12.42 11.47
N ILE A 27 -2.67 -12.24 12.80
CA ILE A 27 -2.71 -13.34 13.78
C ILE A 27 -3.95 -14.23 13.58
N ASN A 28 -5.09 -13.65 13.27
CA ASN A 28 -6.36 -14.38 13.10
C ASN A 28 -6.66 -14.76 11.65
N ASN A 29 -5.67 -14.74 10.76
CA ASN A 29 -5.83 -15.04 9.34
C ASN A 29 -7.01 -14.30 8.69
N PRO A 30 -7.06 -12.96 8.75
CA PRO A 30 -8.17 -12.22 8.17
C PRO A 30 -8.18 -12.38 6.65
N LYS A 31 -9.38 -12.32 6.05
CA LYS A 31 -9.51 -12.31 4.60
C LYS A 31 -9.25 -10.95 4.00
N MET A 32 -9.32 -9.92 4.81
CA MET A 32 -9.14 -8.53 4.39
C MET A 32 -8.32 -7.76 5.42
N LEU A 33 -7.38 -6.96 4.95
CA LEU A 33 -6.56 -6.08 5.75
C LEU A 33 -6.81 -4.64 5.30
N PHE A 34 -7.07 -3.75 6.26
CA PHE A 34 -7.20 -2.32 6.02
C PHE A 34 -5.89 -1.63 6.42
N ALA A 35 -5.31 -0.87 5.50
CA ALA A 35 -4.09 -0.11 5.74
C ALA A 35 -4.33 1.38 5.42
N ASP A 36 -4.17 2.24 6.43
CA ASP A 36 -4.37 3.68 6.31
C ASP A 36 -3.01 4.38 6.34
N GLU A 37 -2.59 4.94 5.22
CA GLU A 37 -1.31 5.61 5.04
C GLU A 37 -0.12 4.81 5.61
N PRO A 38 0.06 3.54 5.17
CA PRO A 38 1.02 2.64 5.83
C PRO A 38 2.48 3.09 5.68
N THR A 39 2.77 4.03 4.78
CA THR A 39 4.13 4.53 4.53
C THR A 39 4.28 6.02 4.88
N GLY A 40 3.28 6.64 5.50
CA GLY A 40 3.20 8.09 5.64
C GLY A 40 4.34 8.77 6.38
N ALA A 41 4.99 8.09 7.31
CA ALA A 41 6.10 8.65 8.10
C ALA A 41 7.43 7.96 7.81
N LEU A 42 7.53 7.17 6.75
CA LEU A 42 8.70 6.34 6.45
C LEU A 42 9.54 6.93 5.34
N ASN A 43 10.85 6.66 5.39
CA ASN A 43 11.73 6.93 4.25
C ASN A 43 11.45 5.93 3.12
N ARG A 44 12.06 6.15 1.96
CA ARG A 44 11.80 5.34 0.76
C ARG A 44 12.10 3.86 0.95
N ALA A 45 13.25 3.53 1.56
CA ALA A 45 13.64 2.14 1.77
C ALA A 45 12.66 1.41 2.69
N SER A 46 12.27 2.04 3.79
CA SER A 46 11.28 1.48 4.72
C SER A 46 9.89 1.39 4.09
N SER A 47 9.51 2.37 3.27
CA SER A 47 8.25 2.33 2.53
C SER A 47 8.21 1.16 1.56
N ASP A 48 9.28 0.93 0.80
CA ASP A 48 9.37 -0.19 -0.14
C ASP A 48 9.25 -1.54 0.59
N GLU A 49 9.85 -1.67 1.76
CA GLU A 49 9.75 -2.88 2.58
C GLU A 49 8.31 -3.13 3.05
N VAL A 50 7.62 -2.09 3.53
CA VAL A 50 6.23 -2.21 3.98
C VAL A 50 5.31 -2.57 2.82
N ILE A 51 5.45 -1.92 1.68
CA ILE A 51 4.66 -2.23 0.49
C ILE A 51 4.96 -3.64 -0.01
N GLY A 52 6.21 -4.09 0.05
CA GLY A 52 6.60 -5.46 -0.28
C GLY A 52 5.91 -6.50 0.61
N GLU A 53 5.82 -6.23 1.91
CA GLU A 53 5.10 -7.09 2.86
C GLU A 53 3.60 -7.18 2.52
N LEU A 54 2.96 -6.04 2.26
CA LEU A 54 1.55 -5.99 1.88
C LEU A 54 1.30 -6.72 0.55
N ALA A 55 2.18 -6.54 -0.42
CA ALA A 55 2.08 -7.23 -1.70
C ALA A 55 2.19 -8.75 -1.53
N GLY A 56 3.08 -9.20 -0.63
CA GLY A 56 3.22 -10.62 -0.28
C GLY A 56 1.95 -11.21 0.29
N LEU A 57 1.33 -10.52 1.24
CA LEU A 57 0.06 -10.92 1.83
C LEU A 57 -1.06 -10.99 0.80
N ASN A 58 -1.09 -10.03 -0.11
CA ASN A 58 -2.08 -10.01 -1.19
C ASN A 58 -1.90 -11.21 -2.13
N ARG A 59 -0.67 -11.55 -2.50
CA ARG A 59 -0.38 -12.73 -3.32
C ARG A 59 -0.84 -14.02 -2.63
N ASP A 60 -0.76 -14.07 -1.30
CA ASP A 60 -1.16 -15.21 -0.50
C ASP A 60 -2.68 -15.30 -0.27
N GLY A 61 -3.44 -14.39 -0.84
CA GLY A 61 -4.89 -14.43 -0.82
C GLY A 61 -5.58 -13.42 0.09
N THR A 62 -4.83 -12.56 0.78
CA THR A 62 -5.42 -11.50 1.61
C THR A 62 -5.81 -10.32 0.73
N THR A 63 -7.07 -9.90 0.80
CA THR A 63 -7.52 -8.67 0.16
C THR A 63 -7.04 -7.48 0.98
N ILE A 64 -6.41 -6.50 0.33
CA ILE A 64 -5.90 -5.31 1.01
C ILE A 64 -6.61 -4.07 0.50
N LEU A 65 -7.23 -3.33 1.41
CA LEU A 65 -7.76 -2.00 1.15
C LEU A 65 -6.79 -0.99 1.75
N LEU A 66 -6.15 -0.21 0.89
CA LEU A 66 -5.11 0.71 1.29
C LEU A 66 -5.51 2.14 0.95
N VAL A 67 -5.41 3.03 1.95
CA VAL A 67 -5.66 4.46 1.77
C VAL A 67 -4.32 5.19 1.73
N THR A 68 -4.10 6.01 0.72
CA THR A 68 -2.85 6.75 0.57
C THR A 68 -3.03 8.03 -0.24
N HIS A 69 -2.15 9.01 -0.01
CA HIS A 69 -1.97 10.19 -0.86
C HIS A 69 -0.76 10.04 -1.79
N ASP A 70 -0.04 8.93 -1.71
CA ASP A 70 1.19 8.72 -2.46
C ASP A 70 0.89 7.96 -3.76
N VAL A 71 1.14 8.60 -4.89
CA VAL A 71 0.94 8.02 -6.23
C VAL A 71 1.79 6.76 -6.42
N LYS A 72 2.99 6.72 -5.87
CA LYS A 72 3.88 5.55 -5.98
C LYS A 72 3.28 4.34 -5.31
N VAL A 73 2.69 4.53 -4.14
CA VAL A 73 1.99 3.48 -3.41
C VAL A 73 0.74 3.04 -4.19
N ALA A 74 -0.05 3.99 -4.66
CA ALA A 74 -1.24 3.69 -5.48
C ALA A 74 -0.89 2.89 -6.73
N ALA A 75 0.22 3.24 -7.38
CA ALA A 75 0.68 2.54 -8.58
C ALA A 75 1.14 1.10 -8.32
N SER A 76 1.40 0.73 -7.08
CA SER A 76 1.74 -0.65 -6.71
C SER A 76 0.50 -1.54 -6.53
N CYS A 77 -0.69 -0.96 -6.53
CA CYS A 77 -1.95 -1.67 -6.33
C CYS A 77 -2.50 -2.19 -7.65
N SER A 78 -3.39 -3.17 -7.58
CA SER A 78 -4.06 -3.70 -8.78
C SER A 78 -5.16 -2.77 -9.29
N ARG A 79 -5.81 -2.06 -8.38
CA ARG A 79 -6.91 -1.14 -8.69
C ARG A 79 -6.84 0.08 -7.79
N VAL A 80 -7.08 1.25 -8.37
CA VAL A 80 -7.08 2.52 -7.65
C VAL A 80 -8.48 3.14 -7.71
N LEU A 81 -8.99 3.53 -6.55
CA LEU A 81 -10.24 4.27 -6.42
C LEU A 81 -9.93 5.71 -6.01
N TYR A 82 -10.48 6.67 -6.73
CA TYR A 82 -10.33 8.09 -6.40
C TYR A 82 -11.56 8.55 -5.64
N LEU A 83 -11.36 8.98 -4.38
CA LEU A 83 -12.43 9.42 -3.51
C LEU A 83 -12.43 10.94 -3.38
N VAL A 84 -13.60 11.54 -3.55
CA VAL A 84 -13.82 12.97 -3.37
C VAL A 84 -15.10 13.16 -2.55
N ASP A 85 -14.99 13.90 -1.44
CA ASP A 85 -16.13 14.21 -0.55
C ASP A 85 -16.94 12.97 -0.16
N GLY A 86 -16.24 11.87 0.16
CA GLY A 86 -16.87 10.64 0.61
C GLY A 86 -17.47 9.77 -0.49
N CYS A 87 -17.32 10.17 -1.76
CA CYS A 87 -17.84 9.43 -2.90
C CYS A 87 -16.72 8.96 -3.83
N ILE A 88 -16.93 7.83 -4.49
CA ILE A 88 -16.01 7.35 -5.51
C ILE A 88 -16.22 8.17 -6.78
N ALA A 89 -15.23 9.00 -7.12
CA ALA A 89 -15.25 9.83 -8.33
C ALA A 89 -14.75 9.08 -9.56
N GLY A 90 -13.95 8.05 -9.39
CA GLY A 90 -13.44 7.25 -10.49
C GLY A 90 -12.66 6.04 -10.03
N GLN A 91 -12.36 5.15 -10.96
CA GLN A 91 -11.50 4.00 -10.70
C GLN A 91 -10.59 3.74 -11.89
N TYR A 92 -9.42 3.16 -11.62
CA TYR A 92 -8.45 2.74 -12.61
C TYR A 92 -7.97 1.34 -12.28
N ASN A 93 -8.15 0.40 -13.21
CA ASN A 93 -7.71 -0.97 -13.04
C ASN A 93 -6.37 -1.17 -13.74
N LEU A 94 -5.28 -1.16 -12.98
CA LEU A 94 -3.92 -1.28 -13.51
C LEU A 94 -3.66 -2.63 -14.15
N GLU A 95 -4.27 -3.69 -13.66
CA GLU A 95 -4.07 -5.02 -14.23
C GLU A 95 -4.76 -5.18 -15.58
N GLN A 96 -5.90 -4.53 -15.79
CA GLN A 96 -6.61 -4.54 -17.07
C GLN A 96 -6.01 -3.55 -18.07
N GLU A 97 -5.72 -2.32 -17.60
CA GLU A 97 -5.27 -1.23 -18.48
C GLU A 97 -3.78 -1.31 -18.79
N LYS A 98 -2.96 -1.77 -17.83
CA LYS A 98 -1.51 -1.81 -17.95
C LYS A 98 -0.93 -3.12 -17.41
N PRO A 99 -1.30 -4.29 -17.96
CA PRO A 99 -0.93 -5.59 -17.36
C PRO A 99 0.57 -5.86 -17.36
N GLU A 100 1.34 -5.30 -18.28
CA GLU A 100 2.79 -5.53 -18.40
C GLU A 100 3.63 -4.28 -18.17
N ALA A 101 3.02 -3.22 -17.64
CA ALA A 101 3.71 -1.98 -17.36
C ALA A 101 4.70 -2.14 -16.21
N ASP A 102 5.88 -1.52 -16.36
CA ASP A 102 6.83 -1.43 -15.27
C ASP A 102 6.37 -0.38 -14.23
N ARG A 103 7.14 -0.23 -13.14
CA ARG A 103 6.80 0.68 -12.05
C ARG A 103 6.63 2.13 -12.53
N ARG A 104 7.51 2.62 -13.41
CA ARG A 104 7.45 3.98 -13.92
C ARG A 104 6.23 4.22 -14.79
N GLU A 105 5.93 3.28 -15.67
CA GLU A 105 4.76 3.36 -16.54
C GLU A 105 3.47 3.38 -15.72
N ARG A 106 3.40 2.56 -14.67
CA ARG A 106 2.25 2.52 -13.75
C ARG A 106 2.10 3.85 -13.01
N GLU A 107 3.18 4.40 -12.49
CA GLU A 107 3.17 5.70 -11.80
C GLU A 107 2.71 6.82 -12.73
N ARG A 108 3.19 6.84 -13.99
CA ARG A 108 2.76 7.83 -14.99
C ARG A 108 1.29 7.69 -15.32
N ALA A 109 0.81 6.46 -15.50
CA ALA A 109 -0.58 6.20 -15.83
C ALA A 109 -1.50 6.71 -14.73
N ILE A 110 -1.19 6.43 -13.47
CA ILE A 110 -1.98 6.88 -12.33
C ILE A 110 -1.90 8.40 -12.17
N SER A 111 -0.71 9.00 -12.29
CA SER A 111 -0.56 10.45 -12.22
C SER A 111 -1.38 11.17 -13.28
N SER A 112 -1.30 10.70 -14.52
CA SER A 112 -2.04 11.28 -15.64
C SER A 112 -3.55 11.15 -15.43
N TRP A 113 -3.99 9.99 -15.02
CA TRP A 113 -5.41 9.75 -14.75
C TRP A 113 -5.95 10.64 -13.63
N LEU A 114 -5.18 10.77 -12.54
CA LEU A 114 -5.58 11.64 -11.41
C LEU A 114 -5.67 13.10 -11.82
N LEU A 115 -4.72 13.59 -12.61
CA LEU A 115 -4.76 14.96 -13.13
C LEU A 115 -6.01 15.20 -13.99
N ASP A 116 -6.36 14.24 -14.83
CA ASP A 116 -7.58 14.31 -15.64
C ASP A 116 -8.85 14.32 -14.78
N MET A 117 -8.79 13.71 -13.60
CA MET A 117 -9.88 13.69 -12.64
C MET A 117 -9.95 14.95 -11.76
N GLY A 118 -8.97 15.84 -11.86
CA GLY A 118 -8.92 17.08 -11.10
C GLY A 118 -8.15 17.02 -9.78
N TRP A 119 -7.33 16.00 -9.61
CA TRP A 119 -6.53 15.81 -8.38
C TRP A 119 -5.38 16.79 -8.27
#